data_086021e7d7e575b77ea45df66642354b
#
_entry.id   086021e7d7e575b77ea45df66642354b
#
_cell.length_a   1.000
_cell.length_b   1.000
_cell.length_c   1.000
_cell.angle_alpha   90.00
_cell.angle_beta   90.00
_cell.angle_gamma   90.00
#
_symmetry.space_group_name_H-M   'P 1'
#
loop_
_entity.id
_entity.type
_entity.pdbx_description
1 polymer ?
#
loop_
_entity_poly.entity_id
_entity_poly.type
_entity_poly.pdbx_seq_one_letter_code
_entity_poly.pdbx_strand_id
1 'polypeptide(L)'
;SWLHITGSTDGRNGFDATPSGNPSLFGFDNANEAWFSIDNTDVNTLVAGEPYRVFVRGDRTIDVSQNSSTATATTLRATGTLATGDQTTNLANTQDNFNFIGNPYQAIVDMNLVLDNSTNLNTNQYYVWDPNMNTQGAYVTVDLSTGAPTPSGSAANQFIQPGQAAFVTTLTNADASILFEESDKATGESMTGVFRNSDQFNTSTINIDLQSQLAYANNGSMADGALLKFVANASNGIEANDAAKLGNIDETLSIVNGGHYLSIETRDLPQIGEVIPFYLSNYRQEDYVFRINLNNINGVTAYLVDEYLGTQTPLVNNEENVISFNVNEADEESVSPTRFSITFADSNLANTTIDKNSFALYPNPTNTGEFTIQLAGSSADRLDVKVFDMLGKQ
;
A
#
# COMPACT_ATOMS: atom_id res chain seq x y z
N SER A 1 -7.55 -26.23 18.36
CA SER A 1 -8.19 -24.94 18.52
C SER A 1 -9.43 -24.88 17.66
N TRP A 2 -10.48 -24.27 18.15
CA TRP A 2 -11.74 -24.14 17.43
C TRP A 2 -11.97 -22.69 17.11
N LEU A 3 -12.56 -22.43 15.96
CA LEU A 3 -12.91 -21.07 15.53
C LEU A 3 -14.34 -20.75 15.97
N HIS A 4 -14.57 -19.51 16.34
CA HIS A 4 -15.90 -19.01 16.65
C HIS A 4 -16.51 -18.44 15.38
N ILE A 5 -17.20 -19.27 14.62
CA ILE A 5 -17.93 -18.88 13.41
C ILE A 5 -19.30 -19.52 13.42
N THR A 6 -20.18 -19.08 12.52
CA THR A 6 -21.49 -19.69 12.35
C THR A 6 -21.39 -21.18 12.06
N GLY A 7 -22.08 -21.99 12.82
CA GLY A 7 -22.03 -23.44 12.74
C GLY A 7 -22.71 -24.10 13.91
N SER A 8 -22.19 -25.23 14.38
CA SER A 8 -22.72 -25.95 15.53
C SER A 8 -22.69 -25.12 16.79
N THR A 9 -23.76 -25.19 17.56
CA THR A 9 -23.85 -24.58 18.89
C THR A 9 -23.10 -25.34 19.98
N ASP A 10 -22.76 -26.62 19.73
CA ASP A 10 -21.99 -27.44 20.67
C ASP A 10 -20.49 -27.46 20.40
N GLY A 11 -20.05 -26.86 19.28
CA GLY A 11 -18.67 -26.65 18.90
C GLY A 11 -17.84 -27.95 18.74
N ARG A 12 -18.45 -29.07 18.45
CA ARG A 12 -17.78 -30.36 18.28
C ARG A 12 -17.43 -30.65 16.84
N ASN A 13 -18.29 -30.21 15.92
CA ASN A 13 -18.10 -30.32 14.50
C ASN A 13 -18.17 -28.94 13.91
N GLY A 14 -17.29 -28.61 12.96
CA GLY A 14 -17.24 -27.29 12.37
C GLY A 14 -16.75 -26.24 13.37
N PHE A 15 -17.35 -25.08 13.35
CA PHE A 15 -16.96 -23.90 14.12
C PHE A 15 -18.02 -23.52 15.14
N ASP A 16 -17.59 -22.99 16.28
CA ASP A 16 -18.51 -22.56 17.34
C ASP A 16 -19.34 -21.34 16.89
N ALA A 17 -20.64 -21.35 17.16
CA ALA A 17 -21.50 -20.20 16.92
C ALA A 17 -21.20 -19.06 17.89
N THR A 18 -21.38 -17.83 17.43
CA THR A 18 -21.29 -16.64 18.28
C THR A 18 -22.67 -16.16 18.70
N PRO A 19 -22.83 -15.48 19.86
CA PRO A 19 -24.11 -14.93 20.29
C PRO A 19 -24.69 -13.89 19.31
N SER A 20 -23.84 -13.19 18.55
CA SER A 20 -24.29 -12.23 17.53
C SER A 20 -24.89 -12.90 16.31
N GLY A 21 -24.63 -14.18 16.08
CA GLY A 21 -25.00 -14.89 14.85
C GLY A 21 -24.28 -14.42 13.58
N ASN A 22 -23.33 -13.50 13.69
CA ASN A 22 -22.57 -13.01 12.55
C ASN A 22 -21.61 -14.09 12.01
N PRO A 23 -21.55 -14.30 10.71
CA PRO A 23 -20.63 -15.26 10.10
C PRO A 23 -19.18 -14.84 10.31
N SER A 24 -18.28 -15.82 10.38
CA SER A 24 -16.82 -15.59 10.47
C SER A 24 -16.04 -16.36 9.41
N LEU A 25 -16.72 -17.08 8.52
CA LEU A 25 -16.14 -17.77 7.37
C LEU A 25 -16.86 -17.37 6.11
N PHE A 26 -16.10 -16.96 5.11
CA PHE A 26 -16.63 -16.46 3.84
C PHE A 26 -15.88 -17.09 2.68
N GLY A 27 -16.63 -17.44 1.63
CA GLY A 27 -16.12 -17.61 0.28
C GLY A 27 -16.25 -16.33 -0.51
N PHE A 28 -15.71 -16.32 -1.73
CA PHE A 28 -15.78 -15.18 -2.64
C PHE A 28 -16.30 -15.62 -4.01
N ASP A 29 -17.32 -14.95 -4.50
CA ASP A 29 -17.82 -15.13 -5.85
C ASP A 29 -16.98 -14.27 -6.81
N ASN A 30 -16.05 -14.89 -7.51
CA ASN A 30 -15.17 -14.20 -8.45
C ASN A 30 -15.92 -13.51 -9.60
N ALA A 31 -17.08 -14.04 -10.02
CA ALA A 31 -17.83 -13.46 -11.14
C ALA A 31 -18.59 -12.19 -10.77
N ASN A 32 -19.04 -12.09 -9.52
CA ASN A 32 -19.78 -10.95 -8.99
C ASN A 32 -18.94 -10.07 -8.05
N GLU A 33 -17.68 -10.44 -7.81
CA GLU A 33 -16.75 -9.77 -6.85
C GLU A 33 -17.37 -9.57 -5.48
N ALA A 34 -18.05 -10.59 -4.96
CA ALA A 34 -18.85 -10.50 -3.75
C ALA A 34 -18.50 -11.58 -2.73
N TRP A 35 -18.38 -11.17 -1.48
CA TRP A 35 -18.24 -12.10 -0.36
C TRP A 35 -19.58 -12.75 -0.04
N PHE A 36 -19.58 -14.05 0.19
CA PHE A 36 -20.74 -14.79 0.70
C PHE A 36 -20.35 -15.59 1.96
N SER A 37 -21.27 -15.65 2.92
CA SER A 37 -21.04 -16.41 4.16
C SER A 37 -21.19 -17.91 3.93
N ILE A 38 -20.41 -18.71 4.65
CA ILE A 38 -20.65 -20.14 4.78
C ILE A 38 -21.62 -20.35 5.95
N ASP A 39 -22.84 -20.74 5.65
CA ASP A 39 -23.95 -20.71 6.61
C ASP A 39 -23.84 -21.77 7.71
N ASN A 40 -23.34 -22.95 7.40
CA ASN A 40 -23.25 -24.04 8.35
C ASN A 40 -21.97 -24.87 8.16
N THR A 41 -21.03 -24.71 9.06
CA THR A 41 -19.73 -25.41 9.03
C THR A 41 -19.77 -26.81 9.62
N ASP A 42 -20.92 -27.26 10.15
CA ASP A 42 -21.12 -28.66 10.56
C ASP A 42 -21.34 -29.58 9.38
N VAL A 43 -21.94 -29.06 8.31
CA VAL A 43 -22.31 -29.84 7.12
C VAL A 43 -21.50 -29.44 5.89
N ASN A 44 -21.03 -28.20 5.81
CA ASN A 44 -20.18 -27.74 4.72
C ASN A 44 -18.70 -27.96 5.10
N THR A 45 -17.99 -28.69 4.26
CA THR A 45 -16.55 -28.90 4.43
C THR A 45 -15.78 -27.90 3.60
N LEU A 46 -14.58 -27.56 4.05
CA LEU A 46 -13.63 -26.79 3.25
C LEU A 46 -13.15 -27.62 2.07
N VAL A 47 -13.01 -27.01 0.92
CA VAL A 47 -12.49 -27.64 -0.29
C VAL A 47 -11.01 -27.29 -0.41
N ALA A 48 -10.16 -28.29 -0.65
CA ALA A 48 -8.72 -28.08 -0.81
C ALA A 48 -8.45 -27.22 -2.06
N GLY A 49 -7.62 -26.18 -1.89
CA GLY A 49 -7.29 -25.24 -2.97
C GLY A 49 -8.28 -24.09 -3.14
N GLU A 50 -9.50 -24.17 -2.58
CA GLU A 50 -10.39 -23.01 -2.53
C GLU A 50 -9.98 -22.03 -1.44
N PRO A 51 -10.00 -20.72 -1.71
CA PRO A 51 -9.67 -19.69 -0.76
C PRO A 51 -10.85 -19.35 0.14
N TYR A 52 -10.55 -19.02 1.40
CA TYR A 52 -11.54 -18.58 2.38
C TYR A 52 -11.02 -17.38 3.16
N ARG A 53 -11.91 -16.45 3.44
CA ARG A 53 -11.68 -15.41 4.45
C ARG A 53 -12.24 -15.90 5.79
N VAL A 54 -11.40 -15.93 6.81
CA VAL A 54 -11.79 -16.40 8.13
C VAL A 54 -11.47 -15.35 9.19
N PHE A 55 -12.40 -15.12 10.09
CA PHE A 55 -12.21 -14.28 11.25
C PHE A 55 -11.96 -15.19 12.49
N VAL A 56 -10.75 -15.15 13.01
CA VAL A 56 -10.33 -15.96 14.16
C VAL A 56 -10.28 -15.09 15.40
N ARG A 57 -11.12 -15.40 16.39
CA ARG A 57 -11.19 -14.65 17.65
C ARG A 57 -10.23 -15.18 18.71
N GLY A 58 -9.89 -16.45 18.65
CA GLY A 58 -9.02 -17.11 19.62
C GLY A 58 -9.39 -18.57 19.88
N ASP A 59 -8.87 -19.15 20.93
CA ASP A 59 -9.22 -20.48 21.38
C ASP A 59 -10.56 -20.48 22.15
N ARG A 60 -11.02 -21.65 22.62
CA ARG A 60 -12.29 -21.79 23.32
C ARG A 60 -12.34 -21.18 24.73
N THR A 61 -11.24 -20.66 25.24
CA THR A 61 -11.21 -19.98 26.54
C THR A 61 -11.64 -18.50 26.43
N ILE A 62 -11.72 -17.98 25.22
CA ILE A 62 -12.15 -16.60 24.98
C ILE A 62 -13.62 -16.42 25.34
N ASP A 63 -13.96 -15.27 25.92
CA ASP A 63 -15.36 -14.91 26.18
C ASP A 63 -16.06 -14.51 24.88
N VAL A 64 -16.86 -15.41 24.33
CA VAL A 64 -17.62 -15.19 23.09
C VAL A 64 -18.85 -14.30 23.26
N SER A 65 -19.24 -14.00 24.50
CA SER A 65 -20.38 -13.11 24.77
C SER A 65 -20.07 -11.63 24.50
N GLN A 66 -18.78 -11.30 24.34
CA GLN A 66 -18.29 -9.92 24.09
C GLN A 66 -17.48 -9.86 22.80
N ASN A 67 -17.77 -8.86 21.95
CA ASN A 67 -17.01 -8.62 20.72
C ASN A 67 -15.62 -8.04 20.99
N SER A 68 -15.37 -7.52 22.18
CA SER A 68 -14.11 -6.86 22.59
C SER A 68 -13.15 -7.77 23.37
N SER A 69 -13.42 -9.07 23.45
CA SER A 69 -12.50 -10.01 24.12
C SER A 69 -11.13 -9.99 23.46
N THR A 70 -10.08 -9.97 24.29
CA THR A 70 -8.69 -10.03 23.80
C THR A 70 -8.45 -11.34 23.07
N ALA A 71 -7.89 -11.28 21.88
CA ALA A 71 -7.55 -12.44 21.08
C ALA A 71 -6.49 -13.32 21.80
N THR A 72 -6.63 -14.64 21.68
CA THR A 72 -5.68 -15.62 22.23
C THR A 72 -4.97 -16.35 21.08
N ALA A 73 -3.76 -16.86 21.35
CA ALA A 73 -3.01 -17.64 20.36
C ALA A 73 -3.79 -18.91 19.97
N THR A 74 -4.02 -19.06 18.67
CA THR A 74 -4.84 -20.13 18.12
C THR A 74 -4.13 -20.78 16.94
N THR A 75 -4.11 -22.12 16.91
CA THR A 75 -3.58 -22.88 15.79
C THR A 75 -4.74 -23.46 14.98
N LEU A 76 -4.88 -23.04 13.74
CA LEU A 76 -5.80 -23.66 12.79
C LEU A 76 -5.23 -24.99 12.32
N ARG A 77 -6.07 -26.01 12.26
CA ARG A 77 -5.71 -27.34 11.77
C ARG A 77 -6.77 -27.83 10.81
N ALA A 78 -6.31 -28.31 9.66
CA ALA A 78 -7.12 -29.03 8.71
C ALA A 78 -6.62 -30.48 8.60
N THR A 79 -7.51 -31.39 8.24
CA THR A 79 -7.19 -32.78 7.93
C THR A 79 -7.70 -33.09 6.53
N GLY A 80 -6.90 -33.78 5.74
CA GLY A 80 -7.23 -34.12 4.37
C GLY A 80 -6.06 -34.76 3.65
N THR A 81 -6.22 -35.01 2.37
CA THR A 81 -5.14 -35.45 1.50
C THR A 81 -4.35 -34.24 1.02
N LEU A 82 -3.04 -34.35 0.98
CA LEU A 82 -2.18 -33.29 0.42
C LEU A 82 -2.45 -33.18 -1.08
N ALA A 83 -2.63 -31.94 -1.56
CA ALA A 83 -2.63 -31.65 -2.97
C ALA A 83 -1.22 -31.82 -3.55
N THR A 84 -1.11 -32.60 -4.61
CA THR A 84 0.14 -32.87 -5.34
C THR A 84 -0.13 -32.85 -6.84
N GLY A 85 0.89 -32.63 -7.66
CA GLY A 85 0.74 -32.44 -9.10
C GLY A 85 0.09 -31.10 -9.42
N ASP A 86 -0.11 -30.84 -10.69
CA ASP A 86 -0.62 -29.56 -11.17
C ASP A 86 -2.06 -29.34 -10.73
N GLN A 87 -2.34 -28.13 -10.28
CA GLN A 87 -3.66 -27.71 -9.80
C GLN A 87 -4.14 -26.53 -10.65
N THR A 88 -5.19 -26.75 -11.45
CA THR A 88 -5.78 -25.70 -12.29
C THR A 88 -7.16 -25.32 -11.78
N THR A 89 -7.42 -24.02 -11.68
CA THR A 89 -8.75 -23.47 -11.33
C THR A 89 -9.17 -22.44 -12.36
N ASN A 90 -10.37 -22.58 -12.91
CA ASN A 90 -10.97 -21.58 -13.78
C ASN A 90 -11.41 -20.37 -12.96
N LEU A 91 -11.20 -19.19 -13.50
CA LEU A 91 -11.46 -17.91 -12.86
C LEU A 91 -12.51 -17.11 -13.66
N ALA A 92 -12.97 -16.00 -13.09
CA ALA A 92 -13.83 -15.07 -13.82
C ALA A 92 -13.09 -14.47 -15.01
N ASN A 93 -13.80 -14.31 -16.13
CA ASN A 93 -13.23 -13.95 -17.43
C ASN A 93 -13.53 -12.50 -17.86
N THR A 94 -14.00 -11.68 -16.95
CA THR A 94 -14.18 -10.24 -17.21
C THR A 94 -12.86 -9.51 -16.93
N GLN A 95 -12.46 -8.64 -17.83
CA GLN A 95 -11.26 -7.82 -17.66
C GLN A 95 -11.29 -7.06 -16.33
N ASP A 96 -10.14 -6.96 -15.68
CA ASP A 96 -9.90 -6.29 -14.41
C ASP A 96 -10.63 -6.88 -13.20
N ASN A 97 -11.39 -7.99 -13.35
CA ASN A 97 -12.01 -8.69 -12.22
C ASN A 97 -10.96 -9.21 -11.25
N PHE A 98 -11.22 -8.98 -9.96
CA PHE A 98 -10.49 -9.61 -8.88
C PHE A 98 -10.95 -11.04 -8.67
N ASN A 99 -10.02 -11.97 -8.77
CA ASN A 99 -10.24 -13.37 -8.50
C ASN A 99 -9.53 -13.78 -7.21
N PHE A 100 -10.29 -14.31 -6.27
CA PHE A 100 -9.75 -14.84 -5.02
C PHE A 100 -9.22 -16.25 -5.25
N ILE A 101 -7.96 -16.49 -4.91
CA ILE A 101 -7.25 -17.76 -5.15
C ILE A 101 -6.57 -18.22 -3.86
N GLY A 102 -6.36 -19.52 -3.70
CA GLY A 102 -5.68 -20.12 -2.56
C GLY A 102 -4.48 -20.95 -2.99
N ASN A 103 -3.38 -20.90 -2.23
CA ASN A 103 -2.27 -21.82 -2.42
C ASN A 103 -2.72 -23.27 -2.09
N PRO A 104 -2.78 -24.18 -3.07
CA PRO A 104 -3.26 -25.54 -2.85
C PRO A 104 -2.24 -26.43 -2.13
N TYR A 105 -0.98 -26.02 -2.09
CA TYR A 105 0.11 -26.84 -1.56
C TYR A 105 0.42 -26.55 -0.09
N GLN A 106 0.95 -27.54 0.60
CA GLN A 106 1.60 -27.37 1.91
C GLN A 106 3.06 -26.94 1.76
N ALA A 107 3.32 -26.04 0.82
CA ALA A 107 4.62 -25.48 0.50
C ALA A 107 4.47 -24.00 0.12
N ILE A 108 5.53 -23.24 0.29
CA ILE A 108 5.62 -21.87 -0.22
C ILE A 108 5.66 -21.95 -1.75
N VAL A 109 4.97 -21.04 -2.45
CA VAL A 109 5.02 -20.92 -3.91
C VAL A 109 5.44 -19.52 -4.33
N ASP A 110 6.13 -19.42 -5.47
CA ASP A 110 6.53 -18.16 -6.09
C ASP A 110 5.44 -17.69 -7.07
N MET A 111 4.81 -16.57 -6.78
CA MET A 111 3.72 -16.02 -7.60
C MET A 111 4.21 -15.53 -8.97
N ASN A 112 5.49 -15.23 -9.17
CA ASN A 112 6.00 -14.97 -10.51
C ASN A 112 5.82 -16.20 -11.40
N LEU A 113 6.22 -17.38 -10.91
CA LEU A 113 6.10 -18.62 -11.66
C LEU A 113 4.63 -19.02 -11.86
N VAL A 114 3.83 -18.93 -10.80
CA VAL A 114 2.39 -19.27 -10.86
C VAL A 114 1.67 -18.43 -11.91
N LEU A 115 1.89 -17.10 -11.92
CA LEU A 115 1.18 -16.22 -12.86
C LEU A 115 1.72 -16.34 -14.29
N ASP A 116 3.03 -16.57 -14.46
CA ASP A 116 3.61 -16.81 -15.79
C ASP A 116 3.06 -18.10 -16.44
N ASN A 117 2.76 -19.13 -15.64
CA ASN A 117 2.17 -20.39 -16.11
C ASN A 117 0.66 -20.33 -16.27
N SER A 118 0.00 -19.29 -15.76
CA SER A 118 -1.44 -19.12 -15.76
C SER A 118 -1.96 -18.52 -17.08
N THR A 119 -3.27 -18.57 -17.30
CA THR A 119 -3.89 -18.06 -18.51
C THR A 119 -4.66 -16.78 -18.23
N ASN A 120 -4.39 -15.72 -19.02
CA ASN A 120 -5.12 -14.44 -19.02
C ASN A 120 -5.20 -13.76 -17.64
N LEU A 121 -4.14 -13.84 -16.86
CA LEU A 121 -3.98 -13.13 -15.59
C LEU A 121 -2.94 -12.03 -15.73
N ASN A 122 -3.09 -10.97 -14.93
CA ASN A 122 -2.07 -9.93 -14.81
C ASN A 122 -0.85 -10.50 -14.06
N THR A 123 0.31 -10.46 -14.69
CA THR A 123 1.57 -11.00 -14.14
C THR A 123 2.40 -9.95 -13.40
N ASN A 124 1.96 -8.69 -13.37
CA ASN A 124 2.75 -7.60 -12.77
C ASN A 124 2.56 -7.46 -11.27
N GLN A 125 1.39 -7.87 -10.76
CA GLN A 125 1.06 -7.71 -9.34
C GLN A 125 0.04 -8.74 -8.87
N TYR A 126 -0.05 -8.91 -7.55
CA TYR A 126 -1.11 -9.62 -6.87
C TYR A 126 -1.39 -8.97 -5.50
N TYR A 127 -2.45 -9.40 -4.81
CA TYR A 127 -2.92 -8.71 -3.62
C TYR A 127 -3.13 -9.70 -2.48
N VAL A 128 -2.69 -9.32 -1.29
CA VAL A 128 -2.89 -10.11 -0.06
C VAL A 128 -3.48 -9.25 1.04
N TRP A 129 -4.19 -9.90 1.95
CA TRP A 129 -4.58 -9.27 3.21
C TRP A 129 -3.48 -9.46 4.24
N ASP A 130 -2.93 -8.36 4.76
CA ASP A 130 -1.97 -8.39 5.85
C ASP A 130 -2.67 -7.96 7.15
N PRO A 131 -2.90 -8.90 8.10
CA PRO A 131 -3.58 -8.60 9.35
C PRO A 131 -2.74 -7.75 10.32
N ASN A 132 -1.44 -7.55 10.05
CA ASN A 132 -0.55 -6.75 10.88
C ASN A 132 -0.50 -5.28 10.45
N MET A 133 -1.11 -4.96 9.31
CA MET A 133 -1.24 -3.57 8.85
C MET A 133 -2.46 -2.93 9.51
N ASN A 134 -2.39 -1.62 9.78
CA ASN A 134 -3.47 -0.87 10.42
C ASN A 134 -4.00 -1.53 11.72
N THR A 135 -5.23 -1.21 12.12
CA THR A 135 -5.90 -1.76 13.32
C THR A 135 -6.62 -3.07 13.01
N GLN A 136 -7.20 -3.20 11.83
CA GLN A 136 -8.01 -4.34 11.41
C GLN A 136 -7.38 -5.16 10.28
N GLY A 137 -6.17 -4.84 9.87
CA GLY A 137 -5.52 -5.35 8.67
C GLY A 137 -5.77 -4.44 7.45
N ALA A 138 -4.98 -4.62 6.41
CA ALA A 138 -5.14 -3.91 5.16
C ALA A 138 -4.79 -4.79 3.95
N TYR A 139 -5.33 -4.46 2.78
CA TYR A 139 -4.88 -5.04 1.54
C TYR A 139 -3.54 -4.46 1.13
N VAL A 140 -2.65 -5.34 0.75
CA VAL A 140 -1.31 -5.04 0.27
C VAL A 140 -1.19 -5.49 -1.16
N THR A 141 -0.77 -4.59 -2.03
CA THR A 141 -0.42 -4.91 -3.41
C THR A 141 1.05 -5.25 -3.47
N VAL A 142 1.40 -6.40 -4.03
CA VAL A 142 2.78 -6.79 -4.26
C VAL A 142 3.12 -6.56 -5.72
N ASP A 143 4.08 -5.68 -5.97
CA ASP A 143 4.67 -5.46 -7.29
C ASP A 143 5.65 -6.61 -7.59
N LEU A 144 5.29 -7.51 -8.48
CA LEU A 144 6.09 -8.70 -8.80
C LEU A 144 7.39 -8.37 -9.53
N SER A 145 7.48 -7.23 -10.19
CA SER A 145 8.73 -6.80 -10.82
C SER A 145 9.84 -6.47 -9.81
N THR A 146 9.47 -6.12 -8.59
CA THR A 146 10.39 -5.75 -7.51
C THR A 146 10.25 -6.63 -6.27
N GLY A 147 9.19 -7.41 -6.16
CA GLY A 147 8.81 -8.14 -4.95
C GLY A 147 8.39 -7.22 -3.78
N ALA A 148 8.21 -5.92 -4.02
CA ALA A 148 7.94 -4.94 -2.99
C ALA A 148 6.45 -4.77 -2.70
N PRO A 149 6.05 -4.64 -1.42
CA PRO A 149 4.67 -4.38 -1.02
C PRO A 149 4.31 -2.89 -1.06
N THR A 150 3.06 -2.58 -1.35
CA THR A 150 2.42 -1.27 -1.18
C THR A 150 1.14 -1.44 -0.35
N PRO A 151 1.02 -0.84 0.85
CA PRO A 151 1.94 0.08 1.51
C PRO A 151 3.26 -0.57 1.91
N SER A 152 4.29 0.25 2.09
CA SER A 152 5.58 -0.24 2.59
C SER A 152 5.46 -0.69 4.05
N GLY A 153 6.35 -1.57 4.51
CA GLY A 153 6.30 -2.06 5.89
C GLY A 153 5.48 -3.34 6.10
N SER A 154 4.69 -3.79 5.11
CA SER A 154 4.18 -5.16 5.09
C SER A 154 5.30 -6.17 4.84
N ALA A 155 5.14 -7.39 5.37
CA ALA A 155 6.03 -8.51 5.08
C ALA A 155 5.67 -9.26 3.79
N ALA A 156 4.60 -8.86 3.09
CA ALA A 156 4.19 -9.46 1.83
C ALA A 156 5.26 -9.29 0.74
N ASN A 157 5.42 -10.28 -0.11
CA ASN A 157 6.39 -10.30 -1.21
C ASN A 157 5.94 -11.30 -2.27
N GLN A 158 6.79 -11.67 -3.25
CA GLN A 158 6.42 -12.60 -4.32
C GLN A 158 6.02 -14.01 -3.85
N PHE A 159 6.22 -14.37 -2.59
CA PHE A 159 5.93 -15.72 -2.10
C PHE A 159 4.64 -15.76 -1.28
N ILE A 160 3.77 -16.75 -1.53
CA ILE A 160 2.62 -17.05 -0.68
C ILE A 160 2.83 -18.34 0.10
N GLN A 161 2.42 -18.29 1.36
CA GLN A 161 2.63 -19.36 2.33
C GLN A 161 1.59 -20.49 2.18
N PRO A 162 1.85 -21.68 2.73
CA PRO A 162 0.83 -22.72 2.86
C PRO A 162 -0.42 -22.20 3.57
N GLY A 163 -1.59 -22.43 2.98
CA GLY A 163 -2.87 -22.00 3.54
C GLY A 163 -3.14 -20.50 3.46
N GLN A 164 -2.32 -19.75 2.73
CA GLN A 164 -2.56 -18.35 2.41
C GLN A 164 -3.40 -18.23 1.13
N ALA A 165 -4.23 -17.19 1.09
CA ALA A 165 -5.02 -16.81 -0.07
C ALA A 165 -4.64 -15.41 -0.54
N ALA A 166 -4.92 -15.11 -1.81
CA ALA A 166 -4.58 -13.87 -2.48
C ALA A 166 -5.64 -13.49 -3.51
N PHE A 167 -5.57 -12.26 -4.03
CA PHE A 167 -6.31 -11.87 -5.22
C PHE A 167 -5.36 -11.69 -6.39
N VAL A 168 -5.84 -12.08 -7.57
CA VAL A 168 -5.22 -11.83 -8.88
C VAL A 168 -6.26 -11.19 -9.79
N THR A 169 -5.83 -10.48 -10.83
CA THR A 169 -6.78 -9.83 -11.77
C THR A 169 -6.73 -10.46 -13.16
N THR A 170 -7.90 -10.53 -13.79
CA THR A 170 -8.05 -10.98 -15.19
C THR A 170 -7.55 -9.90 -16.13
N LEU A 171 -6.73 -10.26 -17.12
CA LEU A 171 -6.06 -9.28 -17.99
C LEU A 171 -6.98 -8.77 -19.12
N THR A 172 -7.79 -9.64 -19.69
CA THR A 172 -8.69 -9.31 -20.82
C THR A 172 -10.02 -10.04 -20.70
N ASN A 173 -11.05 -9.64 -21.49
CA ASN A 173 -12.34 -10.34 -21.56
C ASN A 173 -12.21 -11.67 -22.33
N ALA A 174 -11.52 -12.65 -21.74
CA ALA A 174 -11.31 -13.99 -22.28
C ALA A 174 -11.22 -15.00 -21.12
N ASP A 175 -11.30 -16.29 -21.44
CA ASP A 175 -11.17 -17.35 -20.44
C ASP A 175 -9.88 -17.17 -19.64
N ALA A 176 -10.01 -17.27 -18.33
CA ALA A 176 -8.92 -17.10 -17.37
C ALA A 176 -8.82 -18.33 -16.46
N SER A 177 -7.60 -18.73 -16.15
CA SER A 177 -7.34 -19.81 -15.18
C SER A 177 -6.02 -19.59 -14.47
N ILE A 178 -5.97 -19.97 -13.19
CA ILE A 178 -4.72 -20.07 -12.47
C ILE A 178 -4.23 -21.52 -12.50
N LEU A 179 -2.92 -21.66 -12.70
CA LEU A 179 -2.21 -22.93 -12.69
C LEU A 179 -1.11 -22.89 -11.64
N PHE A 180 -1.18 -23.80 -10.67
CA PHE A 180 -0.10 -24.09 -9.74
C PHE A 180 0.58 -25.39 -10.17
N GLU A 181 1.87 -25.33 -10.42
CA GLU A 181 2.71 -26.48 -10.73
C GLU A 181 3.61 -26.87 -9.56
N GLU A 182 4.06 -28.13 -9.52
CA GLU A 182 5.05 -28.57 -8.50
C GLU A 182 6.37 -27.78 -8.59
N SER A 183 6.70 -27.27 -9.78
CA SER A 183 7.87 -26.44 -10.04
C SER A 183 7.80 -25.03 -9.44
N ASP A 184 6.60 -24.54 -9.11
CA ASP A 184 6.38 -23.20 -8.53
C ASP A 184 6.73 -23.16 -7.04
N LYS A 185 6.95 -24.34 -6.43
CA LYS A 185 7.32 -24.44 -5.03
C LYS A 185 8.71 -23.89 -4.79
N ALA A 186 8.78 -22.86 -3.95
CA ALA A 186 10.05 -22.25 -3.56
C ALA A 186 10.83 -23.18 -2.62
N THR A 187 12.10 -23.39 -2.92
CA THR A 187 13.01 -24.19 -2.10
C THR A 187 13.99 -23.30 -1.36
N GLY A 188 14.14 -23.53 -0.06
CA GLY A 188 15.08 -22.76 0.78
C GLY A 188 14.48 -21.54 1.43
N GLU A 189 13.21 -21.20 1.15
CA GLU A 189 12.50 -20.11 1.79
C GLU A 189 12.01 -20.50 3.19
N SER A 190 12.07 -19.56 4.12
CA SER A 190 11.61 -19.78 5.50
C SER A 190 10.15 -19.39 5.68
N MET A 191 9.35 -20.25 6.31
CA MET A 191 7.97 -19.95 6.69
C MET A 191 7.83 -18.83 7.74
N THR A 192 8.91 -18.34 8.32
CA THR A 192 8.89 -17.40 9.46
C THR A 192 9.61 -16.08 9.24
N GLY A 193 9.91 -15.71 8.03
CA GLY A 193 10.60 -14.45 7.81
C GLY A 193 10.92 -14.24 6.36
N VAL A 194 9.99 -13.65 5.69
CA VAL A 194 10.24 -13.20 4.32
C VAL A 194 10.98 -11.89 4.43
N PHE A 195 12.32 -11.97 4.37
CA PHE A 195 13.17 -10.79 4.34
C PHE A 195 13.35 -10.33 2.89
N ARG A 196 13.01 -9.08 2.71
CA ARG A 196 13.25 -8.23 1.56
C ARG A 196 14.67 -8.41 1.02
N ASN A 197 14.83 -8.87 -0.19
CA ASN A 197 15.96 -8.50 -1.02
C ASN A 197 15.59 -7.18 -1.71
N SER A 198 16.10 -6.08 -1.19
CA SER A 198 16.02 -4.80 -1.87
C SER A 198 17.13 -4.75 -2.92
N ASP A 199 16.91 -5.36 -4.06
CA ASP A 199 17.63 -4.95 -5.24
C ASP A 199 17.18 -3.53 -5.56
N GLN A 200 18.08 -2.57 -5.44
CA GLN A 200 17.82 -1.18 -5.79
C GLN A 200 17.68 -1.10 -7.31
N PHE A 201 16.45 -1.21 -7.78
CA PHE A 201 16.15 -0.87 -9.17
C PHE A 201 16.30 0.64 -9.33
N ASN A 202 16.95 1.04 -10.42
CA ASN A 202 17.19 2.43 -10.77
C ASN A 202 15.90 3.11 -11.30
N THR A 203 14.75 2.81 -10.69
CA THR A 203 13.43 3.29 -11.07
C THR A 203 13.10 4.56 -10.29
N SER A 204 12.59 5.55 -10.99
CA SER A 204 12.08 6.77 -10.34
C SER A 204 10.73 6.46 -9.70
N THR A 205 10.60 6.70 -8.39
CA THR A 205 9.38 6.37 -7.63
C THR A 205 9.03 7.43 -6.60
N ILE A 206 7.72 7.53 -6.32
CA ILE A 206 7.21 8.20 -5.11
C ILE A 206 6.33 7.20 -4.38
N ASN A 207 6.80 6.75 -3.22
CA ASN A 207 6.02 5.91 -2.32
C ASN A 207 5.34 6.79 -1.28
N ILE A 208 4.03 6.65 -1.15
CA ILE A 208 3.20 7.44 -0.23
C ILE A 208 2.56 6.46 0.76
N ASP A 209 3.04 6.48 2.00
CA ASP A 209 2.48 5.70 3.08
C ASP A 209 1.68 6.59 4.03
N LEU A 210 0.51 6.14 4.42
CA LEU A 210 -0.35 6.77 5.43
C LEU A 210 -0.21 6.05 6.76
N GLN A 211 -0.08 6.81 7.84
CA GLN A 211 -0.02 6.26 9.20
C GLN A 211 -0.80 7.16 10.15
N SER A 212 -1.45 6.60 11.18
CA SER A 212 -1.96 7.46 12.26
C SER A 212 -0.80 8.07 13.04
N GLN A 213 -0.98 9.27 13.56
CA GLN A 213 0.06 9.94 14.39
C GLN A 213 0.46 9.08 15.60
N LEU A 214 -0.50 8.36 16.18
CA LEU A 214 -0.24 7.46 17.31
C LEU A 214 0.62 6.27 16.89
N ALA A 215 0.33 5.66 15.75
CA ALA A 215 1.12 4.56 15.22
C ALA A 215 2.53 5.03 14.86
N TYR A 216 2.67 6.20 14.22
CA TYR A 216 3.97 6.80 13.91
C TYR A 216 4.83 7.01 15.17
N ALA A 217 4.26 7.61 16.23
CA ALA A 217 4.97 7.86 17.47
C ALA A 217 5.43 6.57 18.19
N ASN A 218 4.76 5.44 17.94
CA ASN A 218 5.06 4.14 18.55
C ASN A 218 5.77 3.16 17.60
N ASN A 219 6.24 3.59 16.44
CA ASN A 219 6.79 2.72 15.38
C ASN A 219 5.83 1.58 15.00
N GLY A 220 4.53 1.88 14.99
CA GLY A 220 3.47 0.95 14.58
C GLY A 220 3.38 0.78 13.07
N SER A 221 2.38 0.01 12.62
CA SER A 221 2.16 -0.27 11.20
C SER A 221 1.59 0.91 10.43
N MET A 222 1.75 0.88 9.09
CA MET A 222 1.06 1.77 8.18
C MET A 222 -0.44 1.47 8.16
N ALA A 223 -1.24 2.50 7.92
CA ALA A 223 -2.68 2.34 7.70
C ALA A 223 -2.97 1.91 6.26
N ASP A 224 -2.33 2.56 5.30
CA ASP A 224 -2.44 2.27 3.88
C ASP A 224 -1.30 2.94 3.09
N GLY A 225 -1.27 2.74 1.75
CA GLY A 225 -0.27 3.40 0.91
C GLY A 225 -0.58 3.31 -0.58
N ALA A 226 0.18 4.08 -1.35
CA ALA A 226 0.16 4.11 -2.81
C ALA A 226 1.57 4.35 -3.38
N LEU A 227 1.81 3.86 -4.59
CA LEU A 227 3.11 3.94 -5.26
C LEU A 227 2.97 4.53 -6.66
N LEU A 228 3.71 5.59 -6.94
CA LEU A 228 3.95 6.12 -8.29
C LEU A 228 5.27 5.58 -8.82
N LYS A 229 5.24 4.99 -10.01
CA LYS A 229 6.42 4.54 -10.77
C LYS A 229 6.55 5.38 -12.02
N PHE A 230 7.70 6.01 -12.21
CA PHE A 230 7.96 6.84 -13.40
C PHE A 230 8.92 6.13 -14.32
N VAL A 231 8.45 5.85 -15.55
CA VAL A 231 9.19 5.13 -16.59
C VAL A 231 9.14 5.96 -17.87
N ALA A 232 10.29 6.29 -18.43
CA ALA A 232 10.36 7.12 -19.62
C ALA A 232 9.55 6.52 -20.78
N ASN A 233 8.68 7.33 -21.38
CA ASN A 233 7.75 6.98 -22.45
C ASN A 233 6.64 5.97 -22.06
N ALA A 234 6.41 5.75 -20.76
CA ALA A 234 5.22 5.02 -20.32
C ALA A 234 3.93 5.80 -20.64
N SER A 235 2.82 5.11 -20.70
CA SER A 235 1.50 5.74 -20.87
C SER A 235 1.06 6.40 -19.56
N ASN A 236 0.36 7.53 -19.65
CA ASN A 236 -0.37 8.12 -18.51
C ASN A 236 -1.84 7.64 -18.47
N GLY A 237 -2.23 6.70 -19.33
CA GLY A 237 -3.53 6.02 -19.28
C GLY A 237 -3.44 4.76 -18.42
N ILE A 238 -4.58 4.14 -18.15
CA ILE A 238 -4.64 2.90 -17.36
C ILE A 238 -4.16 1.72 -18.23
N GLU A 239 -3.16 1.01 -17.74
CA GLU A 239 -2.55 -0.15 -18.40
C GLU A 239 -2.32 -1.32 -17.42
N ALA A 240 -1.86 -2.46 -17.92
CA ALA A 240 -1.60 -3.65 -17.11
C ALA A 240 -0.53 -3.47 -16.01
N ASN A 241 0.32 -2.44 -16.13
CA ASN A 241 1.32 -2.08 -15.13
C ASN A 241 0.74 -1.29 -13.95
N ASP A 242 -0.52 -0.87 -14.05
CA ASP A 242 -1.22 -0.19 -12.97
C ASP A 242 -1.97 -1.21 -12.14
N ALA A 243 -1.96 -1.01 -10.83
CA ALA A 243 -2.66 -1.89 -9.90
C ALA A 243 -3.89 -1.17 -9.34
N ALA A 244 -5.06 -1.70 -9.61
CA ALA A 244 -6.30 -1.21 -9.02
C ALA A 244 -6.25 -1.30 -7.49
N LYS A 245 -6.89 -0.36 -6.79
CA LYS A 245 -6.92 -0.36 -5.33
C LYS A 245 -8.06 -1.23 -4.80
N LEU A 246 -7.71 -2.23 -4.00
CA LEU A 246 -8.67 -2.89 -3.11
C LEU A 246 -8.92 -2.01 -1.88
N GLY A 247 -10.18 -1.63 -1.65
CA GLY A 247 -10.56 -0.80 -0.50
C GLY A 247 -10.42 -1.54 0.83
N ASN A 248 -9.89 -0.85 1.83
CA ASN A 248 -9.77 -1.35 3.19
C ASN A 248 -11.06 -1.16 3.99
N ILE A 249 -11.16 -1.84 5.12
CA ILE A 249 -12.24 -1.63 6.10
C ILE A 249 -12.08 -0.26 6.77
N ASP A 250 -10.85 0.09 7.07
CA ASP A 250 -10.42 1.37 7.64
C ASP A 250 -9.89 2.30 6.52
N GLU A 251 -8.92 3.13 6.80
CA GLU A 251 -8.38 4.12 5.87
C GLU A 251 -8.03 3.50 4.51
N THR A 252 -8.38 4.20 3.46
CA THR A 252 -8.04 3.82 2.07
C THR A 252 -7.42 5.00 1.35
N LEU A 253 -6.16 4.84 0.94
CA LEU A 253 -5.39 5.80 0.13
C LEU A 253 -5.19 5.25 -1.28
N SER A 254 -5.53 6.04 -2.28
CA SER A 254 -5.35 5.68 -3.70
C SER A 254 -4.80 6.85 -4.49
N ILE A 255 -4.13 6.56 -5.58
CA ILE A 255 -3.90 7.49 -6.68
C ILE A 255 -5.16 7.50 -7.55
N VAL A 256 -5.54 8.66 -8.09
CA VAL A 256 -6.70 8.78 -8.98
C VAL A 256 -6.23 9.09 -10.39
N ASN A 257 -6.56 8.22 -11.33
CA ASN A 257 -6.30 8.44 -12.75
C ASN A 257 -7.53 8.05 -13.59
N GLY A 258 -8.06 8.99 -14.39
CA GLY A 258 -9.19 8.72 -15.31
C GLY A 258 -10.46 8.18 -14.64
N GLY A 259 -10.66 8.43 -13.34
CA GLY A 259 -11.77 7.89 -12.55
C GLY A 259 -11.50 6.50 -11.95
N HIS A 260 -10.30 5.97 -12.12
CA HIS A 260 -9.84 4.73 -11.48
C HIS A 260 -9.06 5.06 -10.20
N TYR A 261 -9.17 4.17 -9.21
CA TYR A 261 -8.44 4.21 -7.96
C TYR A 261 -7.33 3.17 -8.01
N LEU A 262 -6.08 3.61 -7.81
CA LEU A 262 -4.90 2.78 -8.00
C LEU A 262 -4.08 2.69 -6.71
N SER A 263 -3.56 1.50 -6.41
CA SER A 263 -2.53 1.30 -5.40
C SER A 263 -1.13 1.51 -5.97
N ILE A 264 -0.93 1.15 -7.24
CA ILE A 264 0.30 1.41 -8.00
C ILE A 264 -0.08 2.04 -9.34
N GLU A 265 0.56 3.15 -9.70
CA GLU A 265 0.45 3.75 -11.03
C GLU A 265 1.82 3.84 -11.67
N THR A 266 1.95 3.31 -12.90
CA THR A 266 3.13 3.45 -13.74
C THR A 266 2.85 4.47 -14.83
N ARG A 267 3.65 5.55 -14.89
CA ARG A 267 3.41 6.68 -15.80
C ARG A 267 4.71 7.23 -16.37
N ASP A 268 4.61 8.11 -17.36
CA ASP A 268 5.77 8.83 -17.91
C ASP A 268 6.46 9.71 -16.85
N LEU A 269 7.68 10.15 -17.16
CA LEU A 269 8.44 11.04 -16.28
C LEU A 269 7.64 12.29 -15.93
N PRO A 270 7.74 12.79 -14.67
CA PRO A 270 6.92 13.87 -14.19
C PRO A 270 7.16 15.17 -14.98
N GLN A 271 6.07 15.87 -15.30
CA GLN A 271 6.11 17.13 -16.04
C GLN A 271 5.81 18.32 -15.13
N ILE A 272 6.46 19.47 -15.41
CA ILE A 272 6.18 20.71 -14.67
C ILE A 272 4.70 21.09 -14.81
N GLY A 273 4.06 21.36 -13.68
CA GLY A 273 2.64 21.71 -13.59
C GLY A 273 1.68 20.52 -13.64
N GLU A 274 2.19 19.30 -13.74
CA GLU A 274 1.38 18.10 -13.62
C GLU A 274 0.84 17.96 -12.21
N VAL A 275 -0.41 17.48 -12.09
CA VAL A 275 -1.08 17.22 -10.80
C VAL A 275 -1.54 15.77 -10.77
N ILE A 276 -1.14 15.05 -9.73
CA ILE A 276 -1.55 13.67 -9.48
C ILE A 276 -2.42 13.66 -8.22
N PRO A 277 -3.75 13.55 -8.37
CA PRO A 277 -4.67 13.60 -7.25
C PRO A 277 -4.68 12.27 -6.48
N PHE A 278 -4.92 12.38 -5.17
CA PHE A 278 -5.18 11.25 -4.29
C PHE A 278 -6.66 11.17 -3.95
N TYR A 279 -7.08 9.98 -3.55
CA TYR A 279 -8.34 9.72 -2.90
C TYR A 279 -8.05 9.10 -1.54
N LEU A 280 -8.46 9.77 -0.47
CA LEU A 280 -8.26 9.32 0.90
C LEU A 280 -9.60 9.32 1.63
N SER A 281 -9.99 8.18 2.17
CA SER A 281 -11.31 7.98 2.79
C SER A 281 -11.26 7.06 4.00
N ASN A 282 -12.41 6.93 4.69
CA ASN A 282 -12.60 6.08 5.85
C ASN A 282 -11.68 6.41 7.04
N TYR A 283 -11.46 7.69 7.29
CA TYR A 283 -10.68 8.14 8.45
C TYR A 283 -11.20 7.53 9.76
N ARG A 284 -10.29 7.04 10.61
CA ARG A 284 -10.58 6.46 11.93
C ARG A 284 -9.95 7.23 13.08
N GLN A 285 -9.07 8.15 12.77
CA GLN A 285 -8.36 8.99 13.71
C GLN A 285 -8.53 10.46 13.32
N GLU A 286 -8.11 11.37 14.18
CA GLU A 286 -8.08 12.80 13.87
C GLU A 286 -6.71 13.25 13.34
N ASP A 287 -5.63 12.57 13.76
CA ASP A 287 -4.25 12.95 13.45
C ASP A 287 -3.55 11.87 12.64
N TYR A 288 -2.97 12.27 11.52
CA TYR A 288 -2.28 11.40 10.57
C TYR A 288 -0.91 11.93 10.19
N VAL A 289 -0.11 11.04 9.62
CA VAL A 289 1.19 11.33 9.03
C VAL A 289 1.26 10.69 7.64
N PHE A 290 1.64 11.48 6.65
CA PHE A 290 2.18 10.95 5.41
C PHE A 290 3.69 10.72 5.59
N ARG A 291 4.16 9.54 5.17
CA ARG A 291 5.57 9.22 4.99
C ARG A 291 5.80 9.05 3.49
N ILE A 292 6.43 10.04 2.89
CA ILE A 292 6.60 10.08 1.43
C ILE A 292 8.08 9.94 1.10
N ASN A 293 8.41 8.87 0.37
CA ASN A 293 9.75 8.57 -0.07
C ASN A 293 9.87 8.78 -1.57
N LEU A 294 10.71 9.73 -1.97
CA LEU A 294 11.04 9.97 -3.37
C LEU A 294 12.37 9.30 -3.69
N ASN A 295 12.42 8.58 -4.80
CA ASN A 295 13.66 7.99 -5.30
C ASN A 295 13.90 8.41 -6.75
N ASN A 296 15.06 8.97 -7.04
CA ASN A 296 15.52 9.34 -8.40
C ASN A 296 14.56 10.27 -9.17
N ILE A 297 13.82 11.14 -8.50
CA ILE A 297 12.99 12.17 -9.14
C ILE A 297 13.92 13.33 -9.54
N ASN A 298 14.24 13.44 -10.83
CA ASN A 298 15.22 14.39 -11.35
C ASN A 298 14.57 15.42 -12.27
N GLY A 299 15.12 16.64 -12.30
CA GLY A 299 14.70 17.72 -13.18
C GLY A 299 13.47 18.50 -12.71
N VAL A 300 12.78 18.01 -11.71
CA VAL A 300 11.62 18.68 -11.09
C VAL A 300 11.70 18.59 -9.56
N THR A 301 11.01 19.49 -8.88
CA THR A 301 10.73 19.41 -7.44
C THR A 301 9.27 19.01 -7.27
N ALA A 302 9.03 17.92 -6.53
CA ALA A 302 7.69 17.49 -6.19
C ALA A 302 7.19 18.25 -4.93
N TYR A 303 5.89 18.51 -4.87
CA TYR A 303 5.22 19.14 -3.75
C TYR A 303 3.99 18.32 -3.35
N LEU A 304 3.80 18.10 -2.07
CA LEU A 304 2.51 17.69 -1.53
C LEU A 304 1.62 18.93 -1.41
N VAL A 305 0.48 18.91 -2.06
CA VAL A 305 -0.55 19.95 -1.99
C VAL A 305 -1.62 19.50 -0.99
N ASP A 306 -1.99 20.38 -0.08
CA ASP A 306 -3.16 20.25 0.79
C ASP A 306 -4.15 21.36 0.43
N GLU A 307 -5.20 21.01 -0.30
CA GLU A 307 -6.20 21.96 -0.78
C GLU A 307 -7.01 22.61 0.37
N TYR A 308 -7.23 21.86 1.45
CA TYR A 308 -7.93 22.38 2.63
C TYR A 308 -7.16 23.48 3.33
N LEU A 309 -5.84 23.30 3.50
CA LEU A 309 -4.98 24.32 4.10
C LEU A 309 -4.47 25.35 3.09
N GLY A 310 -4.62 25.11 1.78
CA GLY A 310 -4.05 25.95 0.72
C GLY A 310 -2.52 25.96 0.73
N THR A 311 -1.89 24.85 1.14
CA THR A 311 -0.43 24.76 1.29
C THR A 311 0.21 23.84 0.26
N GLN A 312 1.48 24.15 -0.08
CA GLN A 312 2.33 23.30 -0.91
C GLN A 312 3.63 23.05 -0.16
N THR A 313 3.85 21.78 0.23
CA THR A 313 5.04 21.37 0.98
C THR A 313 6.04 20.73 0.02
N PRO A 314 7.25 21.29 -0.15
CA PRO A 314 8.25 20.70 -1.02
C PRO A 314 8.73 19.36 -0.45
N LEU A 315 8.90 18.38 -1.34
CA LEU A 315 9.39 17.05 -1.00
C LEU A 315 10.86 16.91 -1.38
N VAL A 316 11.67 16.43 -0.44
CA VAL A 316 13.10 16.23 -0.62
C VAL A 316 13.32 14.90 -1.31
N ASN A 317 14.03 14.91 -2.45
CA ASN A 317 14.35 13.71 -3.22
C ASN A 317 15.40 12.85 -2.50
N ASN A 318 15.26 11.53 -2.58
CA ASN A 318 16.10 10.52 -1.93
C ASN A 318 16.13 10.59 -0.39
N GLU A 319 15.09 11.17 0.19
CA GLU A 319 14.90 11.24 1.65
C GLU A 319 13.43 10.89 1.98
N GLU A 320 13.19 10.51 3.25
CA GLU A 320 11.85 10.35 3.78
C GLU A 320 11.29 11.70 4.20
N ASN A 321 10.15 12.07 3.62
CA ASN A 321 9.42 13.28 3.98
C ASN A 321 8.28 12.90 4.93
N VAL A 322 8.27 13.44 6.13
CA VAL A 322 7.26 13.17 7.17
C VAL A 322 6.39 14.42 7.32
N ILE A 323 5.10 14.31 6.95
CA ILE A 323 4.19 15.44 6.92
C ILE A 323 2.94 15.08 7.73
N SER A 324 2.76 15.75 8.86
CA SER A 324 1.59 15.58 9.73
C SER A 324 0.42 16.42 9.23
N PHE A 325 -0.77 15.88 9.34
CA PHE A 325 -2.02 16.59 9.09
C PHE A 325 -3.12 16.09 10.03
N ASN A 326 -4.15 16.91 10.22
CA ASN A 326 -5.32 16.53 10.98
C ASN A 326 -6.60 16.59 10.14
N VAL A 327 -7.60 15.87 10.59
CA VAL A 327 -8.95 15.88 10.02
C VAL A 327 -9.96 16.16 11.12
N ASN A 328 -11.08 16.77 10.74
CA ASN A 328 -12.20 17.02 11.61
C ASN A 328 -13.47 16.58 10.89
N GLU A 329 -14.11 15.53 11.34
CA GLU A 329 -15.34 14.99 10.73
C GLU A 329 -16.50 15.99 10.68
N ALA A 330 -16.49 17.02 11.54
CA ALA A 330 -17.48 18.09 11.51
C ALA A 330 -17.23 19.13 10.40
N ASP A 331 -16.10 19.05 9.72
CA ASP A 331 -15.71 19.93 8.61
C ASP A 331 -15.51 19.10 7.34
N GLU A 332 -16.50 19.17 6.44
CA GLU A 332 -16.53 18.36 5.21
C GLU A 332 -15.29 18.61 4.31
N GLU A 333 -14.74 19.81 4.31
CA GLU A 333 -13.54 20.13 3.51
C GLU A 333 -12.29 19.47 4.12
N SER A 334 -12.22 19.37 5.46
CA SER A 334 -11.12 18.72 6.17
C SER A 334 -11.02 17.21 5.86
N VAL A 335 -12.15 16.54 5.67
CA VAL A 335 -12.26 15.10 5.37
C VAL A 335 -12.51 14.83 3.88
N SER A 336 -12.41 15.84 3.03
CA SER A 336 -12.60 15.69 1.58
C SER A 336 -11.69 14.59 1.03
N PRO A 337 -12.24 13.61 0.29
CA PRO A 337 -11.43 12.54 -0.27
C PRO A 337 -10.38 13.01 -1.27
N THR A 338 -10.57 14.19 -1.86
CA THR A 338 -9.68 14.78 -2.87
C THR A 338 -8.82 15.92 -2.31
N ARG A 339 -8.66 15.98 -0.99
CA ARG A 339 -7.89 17.03 -0.30
C ARG A 339 -6.42 17.09 -0.73
N PHE A 340 -5.82 15.95 -1.08
CA PHE A 340 -4.38 15.88 -1.31
C PHE A 340 -4.04 15.54 -2.76
N SER A 341 -2.92 16.11 -3.22
CA SER A 341 -2.31 15.77 -4.51
C SER A 341 -0.80 15.97 -4.48
N ILE A 342 -0.09 15.39 -5.46
CA ILE A 342 1.30 15.75 -5.76
C ILE A 342 1.32 16.61 -7.01
N THR A 343 2.12 17.68 -7.00
CA THR A 343 2.43 18.49 -8.16
C THR A 343 3.92 18.67 -8.35
N PHE A 344 4.35 19.09 -9.53
CA PHE A 344 5.75 19.24 -9.88
C PHE A 344 6.05 20.64 -10.39
N ALA A 345 7.14 21.22 -9.93
CA ALA A 345 7.66 22.51 -10.40
C ALA A 345 9.11 22.39 -10.89
N ASP A 346 9.58 23.40 -11.59
CA ASP A 346 10.99 23.44 -12.03
C ASP A 346 11.93 23.39 -10.82
N SER A 347 12.88 22.48 -10.85
CA SER A 347 13.90 22.34 -9.79
C SER A 347 14.77 23.61 -9.63
N ASN A 348 14.84 24.46 -10.65
CA ASN A 348 15.58 25.72 -10.59
C ASN A 348 14.83 26.84 -9.84
N LEU A 349 13.54 26.65 -9.50
CA LEU A 349 12.76 27.55 -8.64
C LEU A 349 12.90 27.20 -7.15
N ALA A 350 13.44 26.05 -6.81
CA ALA A 350 13.81 25.76 -5.44
C ALA A 350 14.88 26.77 -5.03
N ASN A 351 14.52 27.70 -4.15
CA ASN A 351 15.47 28.57 -3.48
C ASN A 351 16.57 27.67 -2.92
N THR A 352 17.76 27.69 -3.53
CA THR A 352 18.91 27.00 -2.96
C THR A 352 18.96 27.45 -1.51
N THR A 353 18.79 26.52 -0.58
CA THR A 353 18.97 26.80 0.86
C THR A 353 20.34 27.43 0.98
N ILE A 354 20.36 28.76 1.15
CA ILE A 354 21.61 29.45 1.36
C ILE A 354 22.13 28.89 2.69
N ASP A 355 23.15 28.05 2.59
CA ASP A 355 23.83 27.58 3.79
C ASP A 355 24.27 28.82 4.58
N LYS A 356 23.64 29.04 5.73
CA LYS A 356 23.93 30.18 6.60
C LYS A 356 25.39 30.27 6.98
N ASN A 357 26.14 29.20 6.76
CA ASN A 357 27.58 29.14 6.96
C ASN A 357 28.37 29.55 5.70
N SER A 358 27.72 29.80 4.56
CA SER A 358 28.41 30.16 3.31
C SER A 358 28.79 31.63 3.23
N PHE A 359 28.11 32.50 3.96
CA PHE A 359 28.47 33.91 4.08
C PHE A 359 27.98 34.54 5.40
N ALA A 360 28.65 35.59 5.83
CA ALA A 360 28.22 36.43 6.96
C ALA A 360 28.11 37.88 6.51
N LEU A 361 27.05 38.57 6.96
CA LEU A 361 26.80 39.99 6.72
C LEU A 361 26.87 40.74 8.04
N TYR A 362 27.80 41.67 8.18
CA TYR A 362 27.92 42.44 9.43
C TYR A 362 28.43 43.88 9.18
N PRO A 363 28.04 44.86 10.03
CA PRO A 363 26.98 44.74 11.03
C PRO A 363 25.60 44.63 10.41
N ASN A 364 24.74 43.82 11.01
CA ASN A 364 23.34 43.70 10.60
C ASN A 364 22.47 43.78 11.88
N PRO A 365 21.70 44.85 12.11
CA PRO A 365 21.55 46.03 11.25
C PRO A 365 22.77 46.94 11.20
N THR A 366 22.95 47.70 10.12
CA THR A 366 23.96 48.73 9.97
C THR A 366 23.40 50.10 10.36
N ASN A 367 24.17 50.89 11.08
CA ASN A 367 23.83 52.29 11.44
C ASN A 367 24.56 53.34 10.58
N THR A 368 25.55 52.89 9.78
CA THR A 368 26.40 53.75 8.96
C THR A 368 26.08 53.64 7.48
N GLY A 369 25.21 52.73 7.07
CA GLY A 369 24.92 52.41 5.66
C GLY A 369 25.99 51.54 5.03
N GLU A 370 27.02 51.12 5.76
CA GLU A 370 28.07 50.22 5.28
C GLU A 370 27.94 48.86 5.95
N PHE A 371 28.21 47.80 5.17
CA PHE A 371 28.24 46.42 5.68
C PHE A 371 29.36 45.62 5.00
N THR A 372 29.81 44.59 5.64
CA THR A 372 30.82 43.68 5.14
C THR A 372 30.16 42.30 4.83
N ILE A 373 30.47 41.76 3.68
CA ILE A 373 30.10 40.38 3.29
C ILE A 373 31.35 39.51 3.47
N GLN A 374 31.29 38.56 4.39
CA GLN A 374 32.33 37.58 4.58
C GLN A 374 31.88 36.25 3.94
N LEU A 375 32.67 35.72 3.03
CA LEU A 375 32.43 34.44 2.36
C LEU A 375 33.30 33.36 3.02
N ALA A 376 32.71 32.23 3.40
CA ALA A 376 33.45 31.09 3.91
C ALA A 376 33.95 30.24 2.74
N GLY A 377 35.28 30.16 2.55
CA GLY A 377 35.91 29.17 1.64
C GLY A 377 35.80 29.44 0.14
N SER A 378 35.45 30.65 -0.30
CA SER A 378 35.37 30.98 -1.72
C SER A 378 36.71 31.39 -2.30
N SER A 379 37.12 30.76 -3.40
CA SER A 379 38.21 31.16 -4.30
C SER A 379 37.71 31.88 -5.54
N ALA A 380 36.51 32.50 -5.45
CA ALA A 380 35.88 33.14 -6.62
C ALA A 380 36.60 34.45 -6.97
N ASP A 381 37.01 34.61 -8.23
CA ASP A 381 37.64 35.80 -8.76
C ASP A 381 36.68 37.01 -8.91
N ARG A 382 35.38 36.76 -8.79
CA ARG A 382 34.33 37.78 -8.96
C ARG A 382 33.10 37.46 -8.10
N LEU A 383 32.57 38.51 -7.45
CA LEU A 383 31.32 38.46 -6.69
C LEU A 383 30.37 39.53 -7.22
N ASP A 384 29.17 39.12 -7.65
CA ASP A 384 28.08 40.02 -8.03
C ASP A 384 27.08 40.13 -6.85
N VAL A 385 26.95 41.31 -6.27
CA VAL A 385 26.03 41.58 -5.15
C VAL A 385 24.89 42.46 -5.65
N LYS A 386 23.63 42.04 -5.39
CA LYS A 386 22.43 42.82 -5.65
C LYS A 386 21.68 43.06 -4.35
N VAL A 387 21.31 44.29 -4.08
CA VAL A 387 20.54 44.66 -2.91
C VAL A 387 19.18 45.14 -3.33
N PHE A 388 18.12 44.61 -2.73
CA PHE A 388 16.75 44.96 -3.01
C PHE A 388 16.07 45.49 -1.73
N ASP A 389 15.21 46.48 -1.87
CA ASP A 389 14.32 46.92 -0.80
C ASP A 389 13.16 45.89 -0.62
N MET A 390 12.34 46.10 0.43
CA MET A 390 11.19 45.26 0.74
C MET A 390 10.10 45.23 -0.34
N LEU A 391 10.19 46.13 -1.33
CA LEU A 391 9.28 46.20 -2.49
C LEU A 391 9.92 45.64 -3.76
N GLY A 392 11.12 45.03 -3.66
CA GLY A 392 11.84 44.43 -4.79
C GLY A 392 12.55 45.43 -5.70
N LYS A 393 12.70 46.69 -5.30
CA LYS A 393 13.46 47.69 -6.04
C LYS A 393 14.94 47.56 -5.74
N GLN A 394 15.76 47.42 -6.79
CA GLN A 394 17.22 47.35 -6.71
C GLN A 394 17.85 48.73 -6.47
#